data_c368437037ee1655813f6e07d965b9cc
#
_entry.id   c368437037ee1655813f6e07d965b9cc
#
_cell.length_a   1.000
_cell.length_b   1.000
_cell.length_c   1.000
_cell.angle_alpha   90.00
_cell.angle_beta   90.00
_cell.angle_gamma   90.00
#
_symmetry.space_group_name_H-M   'P 1'
#
loop_
_entity.id
_entity.type
_entity.pdbx_description
1 polymer ?
#
loop_
_entity_poly.entity_id
_entity_poly.type
_entity_poly.pdbx_seq_one_letter_code
_entity_poly.pdbx_strand_id
1 'polypeptide(L)'
;MDKKNTYFVDIDGTIFKYRKFETYESSKAEVIPSTLEYLIRVKEEGHMIILTTARPEELRIHTVMELNTNNVPYDRLVMGIERGPRYLINDMDPKIKQERAIALNLIRDEGI
;
A
#
# COMPACT_ATOMS: atom_id res chain seq x y z
N MET A 1 -0.05 6.55 -26.18
CA MET A 1 0.73 6.28 -24.97
C MET A 1 -0.21 6.13 -23.78
N ASP A 2 -0.10 5.03 -23.07
CA ASP A 2 -0.97 4.77 -21.95
C ASP A 2 -0.63 5.67 -20.77
N LYS A 3 -1.67 6.17 -20.11
CA LYS A 3 -1.48 6.94 -18.90
C LYS A 3 -1.05 6.01 -17.76
N LYS A 4 -0.15 6.49 -16.92
CA LYS A 4 0.27 5.74 -15.75
C LYS A 4 -0.65 6.05 -14.57
N ASN A 5 -0.89 5.03 -13.76
CA ASN A 5 -1.73 5.14 -12.57
C ASN A 5 -0.89 5.30 -11.32
N THR A 6 -1.52 5.78 -10.27
CA THR A 6 -0.93 5.80 -8.93
C THR A 6 -1.73 4.86 -8.04
N TYR A 7 -1.03 3.94 -7.42
CA TYR A 7 -1.64 2.98 -6.50
C TYR A 7 -1.30 3.39 -5.07
N PHE A 8 -2.32 3.63 -4.27
CA PHE A 8 -2.16 3.87 -2.84
C PHE A 8 -2.44 2.55 -2.15
N VAL A 9 -1.48 2.03 -1.41
CA VAL A 9 -1.56 0.66 -0.89
C VAL A 9 -1.27 0.67 0.61
N ASP A 10 -2.17 0.06 1.38
CA ASP A 10 -1.99 -0.13 2.81
C ASP A 10 -0.95 -1.22 3.07
N ILE A 11 -0.33 -1.19 4.25
CA ILE A 11 0.72 -2.16 4.60
C ILE A 11 0.15 -3.32 5.43
N ASP A 12 -0.27 -3.05 6.66
CA ASP A 12 -0.64 -4.11 7.60
C ASP A 12 -2.03 -4.66 7.31
N GLY A 13 -2.10 -5.96 7.06
CA GLY A 13 -3.30 -6.63 6.62
C GLY A 13 -3.46 -6.69 5.11
N THR A 14 -2.59 -6.01 4.35
CA THR A 14 -2.67 -5.91 2.88
C THR A 14 -1.41 -6.45 2.21
N ILE A 15 -0.24 -5.92 2.56
CA ILE A 15 1.07 -6.39 2.07
C ILE A 15 1.65 -7.40 3.05
N PHE A 16 1.64 -7.05 4.32
CA PHE A 16 2.07 -7.94 5.39
C PHE A 16 0.83 -8.39 6.16
N LYS A 17 0.87 -9.59 6.71
CA LYS A 17 -0.20 -10.03 7.62
C LYS A 17 -0.29 -9.07 8.79
N TYR A 18 -1.51 -8.83 9.24
CA TYR A 18 -1.78 -7.89 10.31
C TYR A 18 -1.08 -8.32 11.60
N ARG A 19 -0.48 -7.35 12.28
CA ARG A 19 0.12 -7.52 13.60
C ARG A 19 -0.37 -6.39 14.51
N LYS A 20 -0.47 -6.69 15.80
CA LYS A 20 -0.79 -5.65 16.77
C LYS A 20 0.34 -4.63 16.82
N PHE A 21 -0.02 -3.37 16.97
CA PHE A 21 0.90 -2.23 16.96
C PHE A 21 2.14 -2.47 17.84
N GLU A 22 1.94 -2.90 19.07
CA GLU A 22 3.04 -3.06 20.03
C GLU A 22 3.96 -4.25 19.70
N THR A 23 3.64 -5.04 18.69
CA THR A 23 4.46 -6.21 18.33
C THR A 23 5.30 -6.01 17.08
N TYR A 24 5.26 -4.85 16.43
CA TYR A 24 6.01 -4.65 15.19
C TYR A 24 7.50 -4.89 15.34
N GLU A 25 8.09 -4.42 16.43
CA GLU A 25 9.53 -4.54 16.64
C GLU A 25 9.92 -5.89 17.23
N SER A 26 8.99 -6.62 17.83
CA SER A 26 9.26 -7.91 18.48
C SER A 26 8.81 -9.11 17.65
N SER A 27 8.15 -8.89 16.52
CA SER A 27 7.70 -9.95 15.64
C SER A 27 8.20 -9.70 14.22
N LYS A 28 8.13 -10.73 13.38
CA LYS A 28 8.62 -10.66 12.02
C LYS A 28 7.48 -10.36 11.06
N ALA A 29 7.71 -9.48 10.09
CA ALA A 29 6.75 -9.23 9.03
C ALA A 29 6.57 -10.49 8.18
N GLU A 30 5.33 -10.82 7.89
CA GLU A 30 5.02 -11.96 7.03
C GLU A 30 4.31 -11.44 5.79
N VAL A 31 4.98 -11.54 4.64
CA VAL A 31 4.44 -11.00 3.39
C VAL A 31 3.27 -11.85 2.89
N ILE A 32 2.29 -11.19 2.29
CA ILE A 32 1.16 -11.84 1.63
C ILE A 32 1.54 -11.99 0.15
N PRO A 33 1.82 -13.23 -0.31
CA PRO A 33 2.43 -13.41 -1.63
C PRO A 33 1.63 -12.85 -2.80
N SER A 34 0.31 -12.98 -2.78
CA SER A 34 -0.51 -12.49 -3.89
C SER A 34 -0.43 -10.97 -4.05
N THR A 35 -0.40 -10.24 -2.93
CA THR A 35 -0.26 -8.80 -2.96
C THR A 35 1.13 -8.40 -3.47
N LEU A 36 2.18 -9.08 -3.00
CA LEU A 36 3.54 -8.79 -3.46
C LEU A 36 3.67 -8.99 -4.96
N GLU A 37 3.16 -10.11 -5.48
CA GLU A 37 3.21 -10.38 -6.91
C GLU A 37 2.46 -9.32 -7.71
N TYR A 38 1.31 -8.89 -7.22
CA TYR A 38 0.53 -7.83 -7.86
C TYR A 38 1.33 -6.52 -7.92
N LEU A 39 1.96 -6.14 -6.82
CA LEU A 39 2.73 -4.89 -6.76
C LEU A 39 3.95 -4.94 -7.67
N ILE A 40 4.59 -6.11 -7.79
CA ILE A 40 5.72 -6.28 -8.70
C ILE A 40 5.26 -6.02 -10.14
N ARG A 41 4.11 -6.60 -10.54
CA ARG A 41 3.56 -6.36 -11.89
C ARG A 41 3.19 -4.90 -12.09
N VAL A 42 2.56 -4.28 -11.10
CA VAL A 42 2.21 -2.86 -11.16
C VAL A 42 3.45 -2.01 -11.43
N LYS A 43 4.54 -2.32 -10.73
CA LYS A 43 5.79 -1.58 -10.88
C LYS A 43 6.44 -1.84 -12.23
N GLU A 44 6.44 -3.09 -12.68
CA GLU A 44 7.00 -3.44 -13.99
C GLU A 44 6.25 -2.74 -15.14
N GLU A 45 4.97 -2.50 -14.96
CA GLU A 45 4.16 -1.77 -15.95
C GLU A 45 4.36 -0.25 -15.88
N GLY A 46 5.18 0.21 -14.96
CA GLY A 46 5.56 1.61 -14.88
C GLY A 46 4.66 2.51 -14.05
N HIS A 47 3.74 1.93 -13.27
CA HIS A 47 2.86 2.72 -12.41
C HIS A 47 3.58 3.16 -11.13
N MET A 48 3.04 4.17 -10.47
CA MET A 48 3.57 4.66 -9.20
C MET A 48 2.89 3.93 -8.04
N ILE A 49 3.68 3.57 -7.03
CA ILE A 49 3.15 2.95 -5.81
C ILE A 49 3.47 3.85 -4.63
N ILE A 50 2.42 4.27 -3.92
CA ILE A 50 2.54 5.04 -2.69
C ILE A 50 1.98 4.18 -1.56
N LEU A 51 2.83 3.81 -0.62
CA LEU A 51 2.39 3.05 0.55
C LEU A 51 1.87 4.02 1.60
N THR A 52 0.74 3.69 2.22
CA THR A 52 0.15 4.51 3.27
C THR A 52 -0.08 3.64 4.50
N THR A 53 0.27 4.14 5.67
CA THR A 53 0.16 3.35 6.88
C THR A 53 -0.11 4.22 8.10
N ALA A 54 -0.90 3.68 9.03
CA ALA A 54 -1.12 4.32 10.31
C ALA A 54 0.05 4.11 11.27
N ARG A 55 1.07 3.31 10.90
CA ARG A 55 2.27 3.18 11.72
C ARG A 55 2.84 4.59 11.96
N PRO A 56 3.24 4.89 13.22
CA PRO A 56 3.78 6.23 13.50
C PRO A 56 5.15 6.44 12.87
N GLU A 57 5.51 7.70 12.66
CA GLU A 57 6.78 8.08 12.05
C GLU A 57 8.00 7.51 12.79
N GLU A 58 7.89 7.30 14.09
CA GLU A 58 8.96 6.72 14.90
C GLU A 58 9.38 5.33 14.40
N LEU A 59 8.49 4.64 13.70
CA LEU A 59 8.77 3.31 13.15
C LEU A 59 9.22 3.35 11.68
N ARG A 60 9.59 4.51 11.14
CA ARG A 60 9.96 4.61 9.73
C ARG A 60 11.16 3.74 9.37
N ILE A 61 12.24 3.82 10.13
CA ILE A 61 13.44 3.03 9.83
C ILE A 61 13.10 1.54 9.87
N HIS A 62 12.39 1.12 10.90
CA HIS A 62 11.98 -0.28 11.03
C HIS A 62 11.09 -0.72 9.85
N THR A 63 10.12 0.12 9.48
CA THR A 63 9.20 -0.18 8.38
C THR A 63 9.94 -0.30 7.04
N VAL A 64 10.85 0.64 6.76
CA VAL A 64 11.65 0.60 5.54
C VAL A 64 12.49 -0.67 5.49
N MET A 65 13.06 -1.07 6.62
CA MET A 65 13.84 -2.31 6.68
C MET A 65 12.98 -3.53 6.36
N GLU A 66 11.76 -3.60 6.90
CA GLU A 66 10.87 -4.71 6.60
C GLU A 66 10.48 -4.75 5.12
N LEU A 67 10.17 -3.58 4.56
CA LEU A 67 9.81 -3.50 3.14
C LEU A 67 10.96 -3.92 2.24
N ASN A 68 12.17 -3.45 2.53
CA ASN A 68 13.34 -3.78 1.72
C ASN A 68 13.73 -5.25 1.86
N THR A 69 13.67 -5.80 3.06
CA THR A 69 13.98 -7.21 3.30
C THR A 69 13.04 -8.13 2.52
N ASN A 70 11.79 -7.73 2.37
CA ASN A 70 10.79 -8.51 1.67
C ASN A 70 10.62 -8.11 0.20
N ASN A 71 11.50 -7.27 -0.32
CA ASN A 71 11.52 -6.84 -1.72
C ASN A 71 10.21 -6.21 -2.19
N VAL A 72 9.56 -5.45 -1.32
CA VAL A 72 8.32 -4.75 -1.67
C VAL A 72 8.67 -3.52 -2.51
N PRO A 73 8.18 -3.41 -3.75
CA PRO A 73 8.44 -2.23 -4.55
C PRO A 73 7.52 -1.07 -4.15
N TYR A 74 8.07 0.13 -4.07
CA TYR A 74 7.28 1.33 -3.84
C TYR A 74 8.09 2.57 -4.19
N ASP A 75 7.39 3.68 -4.42
CA ASP A 75 8.03 4.94 -4.75
C ASP A 75 8.00 5.90 -3.58
N ARG A 76 6.96 5.87 -2.77
CA ARG A 76 6.81 6.76 -1.61
C ARG A 76 6.15 6.00 -0.46
N LEU A 77 6.47 6.46 0.75
CA LEU A 77 5.91 5.89 1.97
C LEU A 77 5.38 7.02 2.84
N VAL A 78 4.07 7.01 3.05
CA VAL A 78 3.39 7.99 3.91
C VAL A 78 3.00 7.29 5.20
N MET A 79 3.56 7.73 6.30
CA MET A 79 3.33 7.13 7.62
C MET A 79 2.55 8.09 8.52
N GLY A 80 2.00 7.57 9.59
CA GLY A 80 1.31 8.38 10.58
C GLY A 80 -0.04 8.91 10.14
N ILE A 81 -0.69 8.26 9.17
CA ILE A 81 -2.05 8.66 8.80
C ILE A 81 -3.04 8.08 9.83
N GLU A 82 -4.24 8.62 9.85
CA GLU A 82 -5.26 8.19 10.81
C GLU A 82 -5.71 6.76 10.53
N ARG A 83 -6.20 6.07 11.57
CA ARG A 83 -6.60 4.68 11.48
C ARG A 83 -7.97 4.46 10.83
N GLY A 84 -8.75 5.51 10.72
CA GLY A 84 -10.07 5.43 10.13
C GLY A 84 -10.04 5.22 8.61
N PRO A 85 -11.19 5.16 7.98
CA PRO A 85 -11.27 4.99 6.54
C PRO A 85 -10.54 6.08 5.77
N ARG A 86 -9.99 5.73 4.62
CA ARG A 86 -9.33 6.67 3.71
C ARG A 86 -10.33 7.07 2.64
N TYR A 87 -10.45 8.37 2.41
CA TYR A 87 -11.29 8.91 1.35
C TYR A 87 -10.38 9.39 0.23
N LEU A 88 -10.62 8.91 -0.98
CA LEU A 88 -9.92 9.40 -2.17
C LEU A 88 -10.92 10.21 -2.98
N ILE A 89 -10.67 11.52 -3.07
CA ILE A 89 -11.61 12.47 -3.70
C ILE A 89 -10.96 13.04 -4.94
N ASN A 90 -11.48 12.68 -6.11
CA ASN A 90 -10.98 13.12 -7.40
C ASN A 90 -12.14 13.50 -8.30
N ASP A 91 -11.86 14.35 -9.26
CA ASP A 91 -12.83 14.70 -10.28
C ASP A 91 -12.95 13.60 -11.31
N MET A 92 -13.99 13.67 -12.11
CA MET A 92 -14.15 12.86 -13.32
C MET A 92 -13.96 13.76 -14.53
N ASP A 93 -13.29 13.23 -15.56
CA ASP A 93 -13.19 13.94 -16.83
C ASP A 93 -14.59 14.05 -17.45
N PRO A 94 -15.06 15.27 -17.74
CA PRO A 94 -16.42 15.44 -18.23
C PRO A 94 -16.66 14.87 -19.63
N LYS A 95 -15.61 14.67 -20.41
CA LYS A 95 -15.73 14.16 -21.77
C LYS A 95 -15.79 12.64 -21.81
N ILE A 96 -14.86 11.98 -21.13
CA ILE A 96 -14.76 10.51 -21.16
C ILE A 96 -15.49 9.87 -19.98
N LYS A 97 -15.84 10.64 -18.97
CA LYS A 97 -16.56 10.16 -17.78
C LYS A 97 -15.89 8.98 -17.10
N GLN A 98 -14.56 8.98 -17.11
CA GLN A 98 -13.78 7.94 -16.48
C GLN A 98 -13.65 8.19 -14.97
N GLU A 99 -13.89 7.17 -14.18
CA GLU A 99 -13.63 7.24 -12.74
C GLU A 99 -12.14 7.34 -12.50
N ARG A 100 -11.74 8.28 -11.64
CA ARG A 100 -10.34 8.49 -11.29
C ARG A 100 -10.06 8.17 -9.84
N ALA A 101 -11.10 7.98 -9.04
CA ALA A 101 -10.98 7.50 -7.67
C ALA A 101 -11.54 6.09 -7.62
N ILE A 102 -10.65 5.11 -7.44
CA ILE A 102 -11.01 3.70 -7.43
C ILE A 102 -10.58 3.13 -6.09
N ALA A 103 -11.45 2.35 -5.45
CA ALA A 103 -11.12 1.73 -4.17
C ALA A 103 -11.35 0.21 -4.25
N LEU A 104 -10.37 -0.54 -3.75
CA LEU A 104 -10.45 -1.98 -3.60
C LEU A 104 -10.40 -2.30 -2.12
N ASN A 105 -11.45 -2.93 -1.60
CA ASN A 105 -11.52 -3.31 -0.19
C ASN A 105 -11.26 -4.80 -0.07
N LEU A 106 -10.08 -5.15 0.42
CA LEU A 106 -9.66 -6.54 0.55
C LEU A 106 -10.00 -7.07 1.93
N ILE A 107 -10.20 -8.38 1.99
CA ILE A 107 -10.33 -9.03 3.30
C ILE A 107 -8.95 -9.06 3.94
N ARG A 108 -8.87 -8.68 5.22
CA ARG A 108 -7.61 -8.62 5.94
C ARG A 108 -6.83 -9.92 5.79
N ASP A 109 -5.54 -9.81 5.48
CA ASP A 109 -4.58 -10.91 5.35
C ASP A 109 -4.78 -11.85 4.17
N GLU A 110 -5.83 -11.67 3.37
CA GLU A 110 -6.06 -12.59 2.24
C GLU A 110 -5.43 -12.12 0.93
N GLY A 111 -5.07 -10.83 0.86
CA GLY A 111 -4.44 -10.28 -0.34
C GLY A 111 -5.42 -10.05 -1.48
N ILE A 112 -4.84 -9.73 -2.60
CA ILE A 112 -5.58 -9.35 -3.79
C ILE A 112 -5.85 -10.56 -4.69
#